data_355867f2cf4a4611b69c04ceddf5e046
#
_entry.id   355867f2cf4a4611b69c04ceddf5e046
#
_cell.length_a   1.000
_cell.length_b   1.000
_cell.length_c   1.000
_cell.angle_alpha   90.00
_cell.angle_beta   90.00
_cell.angle_gamma   90.00
#
_symmetry.space_group_name_H-M   'P 1'
#
loop_
_entity.id
_entity.type
_entity.pdbx_description
1 polymer ?
#
loop_
_entity_poly.entity_id
_entity_poly.type
_entity_poly.pdbx_seq_one_letter_code
_entity_poly.pdbx_strand_id
1 'polypeptide(L)'
;LRRTIEDLDPKEATGAKKLLGMVPFGDKVTDYFRKYQSAQTHLDGILHALRDGQDELGKDNAALNLEKQYLWDAMARLNQYVYVAERLDAHLAARISELEATDPDKAKALRDDVLFYVRQKHQDLLTQLAVSIQNYLAIDIVIKNNIELIKGVDRASTTTVSALRTAVIVAQ
;
A
#
# COMPACT_ATOMS: atom_id res chain seq x y z
N LEU A 1 12.64 4.17 18.43
CA LEU A 1 12.00 5.35 19.00
C LEU A 1 11.66 5.15 20.47
N ARG A 2 10.84 4.15 20.86
CA ARG A 2 10.46 3.87 22.24
C ARG A 2 11.67 3.61 23.15
N ARG A 3 12.65 2.77 22.74
CA ARG A 3 13.88 2.51 23.49
C ARG A 3 14.72 3.77 23.70
N THR A 4 14.80 4.63 22.69
CA THR A 4 15.57 5.89 22.77
C THR A 4 14.97 6.89 23.77
N ILE A 5 13.64 6.85 23.95
CA ILE A 5 12.93 7.69 24.93
C ILE A 5 13.02 7.10 26.35
N GLU A 6 12.94 5.76 26.49
CA GLU A 6 13.09 5.05 27.76
C GLU A 6 14.50 5.26 28.36
N ASP A 7 15.55 5.29 27.53
CA ASP A 7 16.93 5.56 27.95
C ASP A 7 17.18 7.00 28.45
N LEU A 8 16.24 7.91 28.22
CA LEU A 8 16.28 9.31 28.64
C LEU A 8 15.39 9.60 29.86
N ASP A 9 14.80 8.58 30.52
CA ASP A 9 13.95 8.77 31.70
C ASP A 9 14.81 9.30 32.90
N PRO A 10 14.50 10.51 33.42
CA PRO A 10 15.27 11.11 34.53
C PRO A 10 15.22 10.26 35.79
N LYS A 11 14.24 9.34 35.95
CA LYS A 11 14.13 8.46 37.11
C LYS A 11 15.25 7.43 37.19
N GLU A 12 15.83 6.99 36.10
CA GLU A 12 17.01 6.13 36.12
C GLU A 12 18.28 6.87 36.55
N ALA A 13 18.37 8.17 36.25
CA ALA A 13 19.50 9.01 36.68
C ALA A 13 19.49 9.31 38.19
N THR A 14 18.31 9.23 38.85
CA THR A 14 18.17 9.52 40.29
C THR A 14 18.25 8.30 41.20
N GLY A 15 18.24 7.07 40.63
CA GLY A 15 18.30 5.80 41.39
C GLY A 15 19.65 5.40 41.93
N ALA A 16 20.73 6.12 41.69
CA ALA A 16 22.06 5.84 42.22
C ALA A 16 22.34 6.62 43.50
N LYS A 17 21.89 6.05 44.59
CA LYS A 17 22.40 6.17 45.95
C LYS A 17 23.09 7.48 46.37
N LYS A 18 22.42 8.18 47.28
CA LYS A 18 23.08 8.95 48.34
C LYS A 18 24.09 8.05 49.07
N LEU A 19 25.34 8.14 48.72
CA LEU A 19 26.45 7.75 49.63
C LEU A 19 27.61 8.71 49.39
N LEU A 20 27.82 9.51 50.43
CA LEU A 20 29.01 10.23 50.82
C LEU A 20 29.91 10.89 49.76
N GLY A 21 29.91 12.22 49.79
CA GLY A 21 31.11 13.03 49.77
C GLY A 21 31.98 12.99 48.48
N MET A 22 32.01 14.11 47.75
CA MET A 22 32.91 14.36 46.63
C MET A 22 32.72 13.53 45.38
N VAL A 23 31.68 13.87 44.64
CA VAL A 23 31.63 13.61 43.19
C VAL A 23 31.57 14.96 42.48
N PRO A 24 32.41 15.23 41.50
CA PRO A 24 32.31 16.45 40.70
C PRO A 24 30.96 16.44 40.00
N PHE A 25 30.04 17.26 40.47
CA PHE A 25 28.64 17.36 40.00
C PHE A 25 28.56 17.80 38.53
N GLY A 26 29.64 18.33 37.97
CA GLY A 26 29.73 18.84 36.59
C GLY A 26 29.73 17.76 35.50
N ASP A 27 30.43 16.64 35.71
CA ASP A 27 30.64 15.65 34.63
C ASP A 27 29.38 14.85 34.34
N LYS A 28 28.62 14.45 35.37
CA LYS A 28 27.38 13.66 35.18
C LYS A 28 26.25 14.47 34.50
N VAL A 29 26.17 15.76 34.87
CA VAL A 29 25.18 16.68 34.24
C VAL A 29 25.61 16.94 32.80
N THR A 30 26.88 17.14 32.55
CA THR A 30 27.40 17.35 31.20
C THR A 30 27.20 16.10 30.30
N ASP A 31 27.43 14.91 30.84
CA ASP A 31 27.22 13.63 30.15
C ASP A 31 25.74 13.37 29.88
N TYR A 32 24.85 13.72 30.81
CA TYR A 32 23.40 13.65 30.59
C TYR A 32 22.97 14.59 29.45
N PHE A 33 23.40 15.85 29.44
CA PHE A 33 23.08 16.79 28.38
C PHE A 33 23.66 16.39 27.01
N ARG A 34 24.86 15.79 27.01
CA ARG A 34 25.46 15.26 25.76
C ARG A 34 24.67 14.07 25.22
N LYS A 35 24.27 13.13 26.07
CA LYS A 35 23.37 12.01 25.72
C LYS A 35 22.04 12.52 25.18
N TYR A 36 21.46 13.50 25.85
CA TYR A 36 20.21 14.12 25.44
C TYR A 36 20.32 14.77 24.06
N GLN A 37 21.36 15.56 23.82
CA GLN A 37 21.61 16.24 22.55
C GLN A 37 21.85 15.24 21.41
N SER A 38 22.56 14.16 21.65
CA SER A 38 22.76 13.07 20.70
C SER A 38 21.45 12.36 20.38
N ALA A 39 20.63 12.07 21.40
CA ALA A 39 19.34 11.43 21.22
C ALA A 39 18.36 12.33 20.46
N GLN A 40 18.35 13.64 20.72
CA GLN A 40 17.54 14.61 19.99
C GLN A 40 17.89 14.62 18.50
N THR A 41 19.19 14.71 18.17
CA THR A 41 19.64 14.67 16.77
C THR A 41 19.22 13.38 16.06
N HIS A 42 19.31 12.25 16.76
CA HIS A 42 18.89 10.96 16.23
C HIS A 42 17.37 10.88 16.00
N LEU A 43 16.58 11.41 16.93
CA LEU A 43 15.12 11.47 16.80
C LEU A 43 14.68 12.42 15.69
N ASP A 44 15.34 13.56 15.54
CA ASP A 44 15.05 14.48 14.43
C ASP A 44 15.33 13.82 13.08
N GLY A 45 16.41 13.04 12.96
CA GLY A 45 16.69 12.23 11.77
C GLY A 45 15.61 11.19 11.48
N ILE A 46 15.12 10.48 12.51
CA ILE A 46 14.01 9.51 12.36
C ILE A 46 12.71 10.22 11.95
N LEU A 47 12.39 11.36 12.56
CA LEU A 47 11.19 12.13 12.21
C LEU A 47 11.24 12.66 10.77
N HIS A 48 12.43 13.04 10.30
CA HIS A 48 12.62 13.45 8.92
C HIS A 48 12.38 12.30 7.95
N ALA A 49 13.01 11.15 8.19
CA ALA A 49 12.82 9.94 7.39
C ALA A 49 11.35 9.46 7.38
N LEU A 50 10.63 9.62 8.48
CA LEU A 50 9.20 9.29 8.55
C LEU A 50 8.35 10.23 7.69
N ARG A 51 8.67 11.52 7.66
CA ARG A 51 7.97 12.50 6.80
C ARG A 51 8.26 12.26 5.32
N ASP A 52 9.52 11.98 4.98
CA ASP A 52 9.89 11.62 3.61
C ASP A 52 9.13 10.37 3.15
N GLY A 53 8.97 9.37 4.04
CA GLY A 53 8.15 8.19 3.79
C GLY A 53 6.65 8.51 3.61
N GLN A 54 6.09 9.48 4.36
CA GLN A 54 4.71 9.94 4.15
C GLN A 54 4.52 10.59 2.78
N ASP A 55 5.46 11.44 2.38
CA ASP A 55 5.42 12.10 1.07
C ASP A 55 5.49 11.09 -0.07
N GLU A 56 6.31 10.04 0.08
CA GLU A 56 6.39 8.94 -0.89
C GLU A 56 5.07 8.16 -0.97
N LEU A 57 4.49 7.77 0.16
CA LEU A 57 3.16 7.13 0.19
C LEU A 57 2.07 8.02 -0.43
N GLY A 58 2.18 9.34 -0.29
CA GLY A 58 1.29 10.30 -0.94
C GLY A 58 1.40 10.26 -2.47
N LYS A 59 2.63 10.22 -2.98
CA LYS A 59 2.91 10.08 -4.43
C LYS A 59 2.43 8.74 -4.97
N ASP A 60 2.70 7.65 -4.24
CA ASP A 60 2.23 6.31 -4.57
C ASP A 60 0.71 6.27 -4.68
N ASN A 61 -0.01 6.89 -3.75
CA ASN A 61 -1.47 6.96 -3.80
C ASN A 61 -1.98 7.74 -5.02
N ALA A 62 -1.27 8.78 -5.45
CA ALA A 62 -1.62 9.52 -6.66
C ALA A 62 -1.43 8.64 -7.92
N ALA A 63 -0.31 7.91 -8.01
CA ALA A 63 -0.04 6.96 -9.10
C ALA A 63 -1.06 5.81 -9.11
N LEU A 64 -1.39 5.24 -7.96
CA LEU A 64 -2.38 4.17 -7.83
C LEU A 64 -3.79 4.63 -8.22
N ASN A 65 -4.17 5.87 -7.93
CA ASN A 65 -5.46 6.42 -8.38
C ASN A 65 -5.51 6.57 -9.91
N LEU A 66 -4.39 6.94 -10.55
CA LEU A 66 -4.30 6.99 -12.01
C LEU A 66 -4.42 5.57 -12.61
N GLU A 67 -3.73 4.60 -12.02
CA GLU A 67 -3.81 3.19 -12.43
C GLU A 67 -5.24 2.64 -12.30
N LYS A 68 -5.97 3.01 -11.25
CA LYS A 68 -7.41 2.67 -11.12
C LYS A 68 -8.24 3.19 -12.27
N GLN A 69 -7.97 4.40 -12.77
CA GLN A 69 -8.67 4.95 -13.93
C GLN A 69 -8.38 4.14 -15.21
N TYR A 70 -7.10 3.80 -15.43
CA TYR A 70 -6.73 2.95 -16.57
C TYR A 70 -7.36 1.57 -16.51
N LEU A 71 -7.40 0.95 -15.34
CA LEU A 71 -8.08 -0.34 -15.14
C LEU A 71 -9.57 -0.24 -15.39
N TRP A 72 -10.21 0.85 -14.95
CA TRP A 72 -11.65 1.08 -15.21
C TRP A 72 -11.95 1.15 -16.69
N ASP A 73 -11.17 1.91 -17.45
CA ASP A 73 -11.33 2.03 -18.89
C ASP A 73 -11.02 0.72 -19.61
N ALA A 74 -10.03 -0.04 -19.13
CA ALA A 74 -9.70 -1.36 -19.65
C ALA A 74 -10.83 -2.36 -19.42
N MET A 75 -11.44 -2.37 -18.24
CA MET A 75 -12.60 -3.22 -17.91
C MET A 75 -13.82 -2.87 -18.79
N ALA A 76 -14.05 -1.59 -19.05
CA ALA A 76 -15.13 -1.16 -19.96
C ALA A 76 -14.92 -1.72 -21.36
N ARG A 77 -13.70 -1.66 -21.90
CA ARG A 77 -13.34 -2.26 -23.21
C ARG A 77 -13.45 -3.78 -23.20
N LEU A 78 -12.96 -4.45 -22.14
CA LEU A 78 -13.09 -5.90 -22.00
C LEU A 78 -14.57 -6.33 -22.02
N ASN A 79 -15.43 -5.61 -21.33
CA ASN A 79 -16.87 -5.89 -21.30
C ASN A 79 -17.51 -5.75 -22.69
N GLN A 80 -17.08 -4.77 -23.50
CA GLN A 80 -17.51 -4.65 -24.90
C GLN A 80 -17.07 -5.86 -25.74
N TYR A 81 -15.82 -6.33 -25.55
CA TYR A 81 -15.32 -7.51 -26.25
C TYR A 81 -16.04 -8.80 -25.83
N VAL A 82 -16.35 -8.95 -24.54
CA VAL A 82 -17.19 -10.05 -24.03
C VAL A 82 -18.55 -10.04 -24.75
N TYR A 83 -19.22 -8.90 -24.80
CA TYR A 83 -20.49 -8.76 -25.49
C TYR A 83 -20.40 -9.13 -26.98
N VAL A 84 -19.35 -8.67 -27.70
CA VAL A 84 -19.14 -9.03 -29.10
C VAL A 84 -18.91 -10.53 -29.27
N ALA A 85 -18.11 -11.16 -28.37
CA ALA A 85 -17.86 -12.59 -28.41
C ALA A 85 -19.14 -13.41 -28.18
N GLU A 86 -19.99 -13.00 -27.23
CA GLU A 86 -21.30 -13.62 -27.00
C GLU A 86 -22.22 -13.53 -28.22
N ARG A 87 -22.30 -12.36 -28.87
CA ARG A 87 -23.09 -12.16 -30.08
C ARG A 87 -22.56 -12.98 -31.23
N LEU A 88 -21.25 -13.08 -31.38
CA LEU A 88 -20.59 -13.88 -32.39
C LEU A 88 -20.84 -15.38 -32.19
N ASP A 89 -20.73 -15.87 -30.94
CA ASP A 89 -21.05 -17.27 -30.61
C ASP A 89 -22.48 -17.63 -31.01
N ALA A 90 -23.45 -16.80 -30.59
CA ALA A 90 -24.86 -17.02 -30.92
C ALA A 90 -25.10 -17.03 -32.44
N HIS A 91 -24.49 -16.10 -33.18
CA HIS A 91 -24.63 -16.03 -34.63
C HIS A 91 -24.01 -17.23 -35.37
N LEU A 92 -22.81 -17.63 -34.95
CA LEU A 92 -22.13 -18.80 -35.50
C LEU A 92 -22.89 -20.09 -35.19
N ALA A 93 -23.41 -20.26 -33.97
CA ALA A 93 -24.20 -21.42 -33.58
C ALA A 93 -25.47 -21.54 -34.43
N ALA A 94 -26.20 -20.45 -34.67
CA ALA A 94 -27.36 -20.42 -35.56
C ALA A 94 -26.99 -20.81 -36.97
N ARG A 95 -25.89 -20.23 -37.50
CA ARG A 95 -25.45 -20.48 -38.86
C ARG A 95 -24.98 -21.93 -39.08
N ILE A 96 -24.31 -22.52 -38.08
CA ILE A 96 -23.93 -23.93 -38.12
C ILE A 96 -25.18 -24.83 -38.18
N SER A 97 -26.19 -24.56 -37.37
CA SER A 97 -27.45 -25.32 -37.39
C SER A 97 -28.16 -25.28 -38.71
N GLU A 98 -28.18 -24.13 -39.42
CA GLU A 98 -28.72 -24.01 -40.74
C GLU A 98 -27.93 -24.83 -41.79
N LEU A 99 -26.62 -24.90 -41.65
CA LEU A 99 -25.71 -25.59 -42.56
C LEU A 99 -25.71 -27.11 -42.35
N GLU A 100 -26.05 -27.59 -41.17
CA GLU A 100 -26.06 -29.04 -40.88
C GLU A 100 -26.92 -29.86 -41.85
N ALA A 101 -28.00 -29.27 -42.35
CA ALA A 101 -28.91 -29.91 -43.30
C ALA A 101 -28.47 -29.74 -44.77
N THR A 102 -27.70 -28.69 -45.10
CA THR A 102 -27.38 -28.31 -46.49
C THR A 102 -25.94 -28.54 -46.88
N ASP A 103 -24.99 -28.38 -45.94
CA ASP A 103 -23.53 -28.51 -46.13
C ASP A 103 -22.86 -28.95 -44.80
N PRO A 104 -22.94 -30.27 -44.47
CA PRO A 104 -22.41 -30.77 -43.22
C PRO A 104 -20.90 -30.56 -43.03
N ASP A 105 -20.13 -30.61 -44.10
CA ASP A 105 -18.67 -30.43 -44.03
C ASP A 105 -18.30 -29.00 -43.62
N LYS A 106 -19.01 -28.03 -44.21
CA LYS A 106 -18.87 -26.63 -43.84
C LYS A 106 -19.37 -26.33 -42.45
N ALA A 107 -20.47 -26.94 -42.01
CA ALA A 107 -20.95 -26.85 -40.63
C ALA A 107 -19.91 -27.35 -39.64
N LYS A 108 -19.27 -28.49 -39.94
CA LYS A 108 -18.18 -29.05 -39.14
C LYS A 108 -16.98 -28.11 -39.09
N ALA A 109 -16.49 -27.62 -40.21
CA ALA A 109 -15.36 -26.68 -40.25
C ALA A 109 -15.66 -25.40 -39.44
N LEU A 110 -16.84 -24.80 -39.57
CA LEU A 110 -17.21 -23.63 -38.75
C LEU A 110 -17.25 -23.94 -37.26
N ARG A 111 -17.69 -25.12 -36.89
CA ARG A 111 -17.71 -25.55 -35.47
C ARG A 111 -16.31 -25.73 -34.90
N ASP A 112 -15.49 -26.50 -35.61
CA ASP A 112 -14.18 -26.94 -35.07
C ASP A 112 -13.11 -25.84 -35.23
N ASP A 113 -13.11 -25.08 -36.31
CA ASP A 113 -12.08 -24.10 -36.66
C ASP A 113 -12.44 -22.66 -36.28
N VAL A 114 -13.73 -22.36 -36.04
CA VAL A 114 -14.14 -20.98 -35.74
C VAL A 114 -14.84 -20.88 -34.40
N LEU A 115 -15.98 -21.58 -34.23
CA LEU A 115 -16.78 -21.44 -33.01
C LEU A 115 -15.99 -21.87 -31.74
N PHE A 116 -15.18 -22.92 -31.86
CA PHE A 116 -14.32 -23.37 -30.76
C PHE A 116 -13.40 -22.24 -30.29
N TYR A 117 -12.70 -21.56 -31.20
CA TYR A 117 -11.79 -20.48 -30.85
C TYR A 117 -12.50 -19.22 -30.35
N VAL A 118 -13.69 -18.93 -30.87
CA VAL A 118 -14.51 -17.83 -30.34
C VAL A 118 -14.89 -18.08 -28.89
N ARG A 119 -15.32 -19.30 -28.56
CA ARG A 119 -15.65 -19.69 -27.18
C ARG A 119 -14.45 -19.67 -26.25
N GLN A 120 -13.31 -20.15 -26.72
CA GLN A 120 -12.06 -20.07 -25.97
C GLN A 120 -11.70 -18.62 -25.68
N LYS A 121 -11.75 -17.75 -26.70
CA LYS A 121 -11.47 -16.32 -26.55
C LYS A 121 -12.46 -15.61 -25.61
N HIS A 122 -13.73 -15.97 -25.69
CA HIS A 122 -14.74 -15.46 -24.77
C HIS A 122 -14.41 -15.82 -23.31
N GLN A 123 -14.03 -17.08 -23.04
CA GLN A 123 -13.61 -17.50 -21.71
C GLN A 123 -12.36 -16.76 -21.21
N ASP A 124 -11.37 -16.51 -22.07
CA ASP A 124 -10.18 -15.74 -21.77
C ASP A 124 -10.52 -14.29 -21.40
N LEU A 125 -11.45 -13.66 -22.14
CA LEU A 125 -11.91 -12.30 -21.89
C LEU A 125 -12.63 -12.18 -20.55
N LEU A 126 -13.49 -13.14 -20.19
CA LEU A 126 -14.15 -13.21 -18.89
C LEU A 126 -13.14 -13.37 -17.75
N THR A 127 -12.15 -14.24 -17.94
CA THR A 127 -11.07 -14.44 -16.96
C THR A 127 -10.27 -13.15 -16.78
N GLN A 128 -9.90 -12.49 -17.86
CA GLN A 128 -9.17 -11.22 -17.81
C GLN A 128 -9.98 -10.11 -17.13
N LEU A 129 -11.29 -10.05 -17.39
CA LEU A 129 -12.19 -9.10 -16.72
C LEU A 129 -12.24 -9.36 -15.20
N ALA A 130 -12.36 -10.62 -14.79
CA ALA A 130 -12.38 -10.99 -13.37
C ALA A 130 -11.06 -10.60 -12.67
N VAL A 131 -9.90 -10.87 -13.29
CA VAL A 131 -8.59 -10.47 -12.76
C VAL A 131 -8.46 -8.95 -12.68
N SER A 132 -8.96 -8.22 -13.67
CA SER A 132 -8.93 -6.74 -13.68
C SER A 132 -9.78 -6.16 -12.54
N ILE A 133 -10.94 -6.75 -12.25
CA ILE A 133 -11.78 -6.36 -11.10
C ILE A 133 -11.05 -6.61 -9.77
N GLN A 134 -10.40 -7.77 -9.63
CA GLN A 134 -9.63 -8.09 -8.42
C GLN A 134 -8.48 -7.09 -8.22
N ASN A 135 -7.75 -6.76 -9.27
CA ASN A 135 -6.67 -5.77 -9.22
C ASN A 135 -7.19 -4.38 -8.82
N TYR A 136 -8.32 -3.95 -9.39
CA TYR A 136 -8.96 -2.68 -9.05
C TYR A 136 -9.30 -2.60 -7.55
N LEU A 137 -9.87 -3.67 -6.99
CA LEU A 137 -10.19 -3.76 -5.56
C LEU A 137 -8.94 -3.83 -4.68
N ALA A 138 -7.90 -4.55 -5.12
CA ALA A 138 -6.63 -4.65 -4.40
C ALA A 138 -5.94 -3.29 -4.28
N ILE A 139 -5.92 -2.50 -5.36
CA ILE A 139 -5.38 -1.12 -5.35
C ILE A 139 -6.12 -0.25 -4.32
N ASP A 140 -7.45 -0.38 -4.23
CA ASP A 140 -8.24 0.39 -3.26
C ASP A 140 -7.85 0.07 -1.80
N ILE A 141 -7.55 -1.18 -1.51
CA ILE A 141 -7.05 -1.62 -0.20
C ILE A 141 -5.67 -1.02 0.09
N VAL A 142 -4.76 -1.03 -0.90
CA VAL A 142 -3.41 -0.46 -0.76
C VAL A 142 -3.49 1.03 -0.47
N ILE A 143 -4.30 1.79 -1.22
CA ILE A 143 -4.50 3.23 -0.99
C ILE A 143 -5.00 3.50 0.44
N LYS A 144 -6.00 2.75 0.90
CA LYS A 144 -6.53 2.88 2.27
C LYS A 144 -5.46 2.59 3.33
N ASN A 145 -4.67 1.54 3.13
CA ASN A 145 -3.57 1.19 4.02
C ASN A 145 -2.51 2.31 4.06
N ASN A 146 -2.14 2.86 2.93
CA ASN A 146 -1.20 3.98 2.85
C ASN A 146 -1.71 5.21 3.61
N ILE A 147 -3.00 5.54 3.48
CA ILE A 147 -3.63 6.63 4.24
C ILE A 147 -3.55 6.38 5.75
N GLU A 148 -3.82 5.18 6.21
CA GLU A 148 -3.72 4.86 7.65
C GLU A 148 -2.27 4.87 8.15
N LEU A 149 -1.30 4.46 7.32
CA LEU A 149 0.14 4.58 7.63
C LEU A 149 0.55 6.04 7.77
N ILE A 150 0.14 6.92 6.85
CA ILE A 150 0.39 8.36 6.90
C ILE A 150 -0.14 8.95 8.22
N LYS A 151 -1.40 8.66 8.57
CA LYS A 151 -2.00 9.09 9.84
C LYS A 151 -1.28 8.51 11.07
N GLY A 152 -0.80 7.26 10.97
CA GLY A 152 -0.03 6.59 12.01
C GLY A 152 1.29 7.30 12.28
N VAL A 153 1.99 7.73 11.24
CA VAL A 153 3.24 8.51 11.33
C VAL A 153 2.98 9.86 11.98
N ASP A 154 1.88 10.57 11.60
CA ASP A 154 1.51 11.85 12.24
C ASP A 154 1.30 11.70 13.74
N ARG A 155 0.54 10.68 14.15
CA ARG A 155 0.30 10.40 15.57
C ARG A 155 1.60 10.08 16.31
N ALA A 156 2.46 9.22 15.75
CA ALA A 156 3.73 8.84 16.34
C ALA A 156 4.68 10.05 16.47
N SER A 157 4.76 10.89 15.45
CA SER A 157 5.58 12.10 15.44
C SER A 157 5.13 13.09 16.52
N THR A 158 3.82 13.35 16.62
CA THR A 158 3.25 14.24 17.63
C THR A 158 3.50 13.74 19.04
N THR A 159 3.28 12.45 19.29
CA THR A 159 3.51 11.83 20.62
C THR A 159 4.98 11.89 21.00
N THR A 160 5.90 11.62 20.07
CA THR A 160 7.34 11.66 20.30
C THR A 160 7.82 13.06 20.65
N VAL A 161 7.39 14.08 19.89
CA VAL A 161 7.74 15.49 20.17
C VAL A 161 7.21 15.92 21.55
N SER A 162 5.98 15.52 21.91
CA SER A 162 5.40 15.84 23.21
C SER A 162 6.16 15.18 24.36
N ALA A 163 6.54 13.90 24.23
CA ALA A 163 7.33 13.20 25.23
C ALA A 163 8.71 13.83 25.44
N LEU A 164 9.38 14.23 24.33
CA LEU A 164 10.65 14.94 24.38
C LEU A 164 10.55 16.28 25.12
N ARG A 165 9.53 17.08 24.81
CA ARG A 165 9.32 18.37 25.51
C ARG A 165 9.10 18.16 27.01
N THR A 166 8.33 17.16 27.39
CA THR A 166 8.09 16.83 28.81
C THR A 166 9.38 16.39 29.49
N ALA A 167 10.20 15.56 28.86
CA ALA A 167 11.49 15.13 29.40
C ALA A 167 12.45 16.31 29.63
N VAL A 168 12.48 17.29 28.72
CA VAL A 168 13.28 18.53 28.89
C VAL A 168 12.81 19.35 30.08
N ILE A 169 11.49 19.57 30.22
CA ILE A 169 10.92 20.37 31.31
C ILE A 169 11.19 19.73 32.68
N VAL A 170 11.14 18.39 32.75
CA VAL A 170 11.39 17.66 34.02
C VAL A 170 12.89 17.62 34.38
N ALA A 171 13.78 17.79 33.41
CA ALA A 171 15.24 17.81 33.60
C ALA A 171 15.80 19.19 33.95
N GLN A 172 15.02 20.25 33.81
CA GLN A 172 15.34 21.63 34.27
C GLN A 172 14.95 21.83 35.76
#